data_ebf53548b62fb6f7a01dbb05e11bf8a4
#
_entry.id   ebf53548b62fb6f7a01dbb05e11bf8a4
#
_cell.length_a   1.000
_cell.length_b   1.000
_cell.length_c   1.000
_cell.angle_alpha   90.00
_cell.angle_beta   90.00
_cell.angle_gamma   90.00
#
_symmetry.space_group_name_H-M   'P 1'
#
loop_
_entity.id
_entity.type
_entity.pdbx_description
1 polymer ?
#
loop_
_entity_poly.entity_id
_entity_poly.type
_entity_poly.pdbx_seq_one_letter_code
_entity_poly.pdbx_strand_id
1 'polypeptide(L)'
;KQKIEINTSQENVTIYYTTDGMEPTRSSKLYQSPFYISSTAEIKAIAVDASGNSSFITHSIFKKLEHDWEVKLNTPYMKAYDGGGASGLVDQVHGQINWRMGNWQGYQNQKLDALVDLKKATRISRINISFLQDTRSWVVMPKSVAVETSKDGKVFHKIYEDSNFVDIKDLDVQIKK
;
A
#
# COMPACT_ATOMS: atom_id res chain seq x y z
N LYS A 1 12.88 12.66 -2.97
CA LYS A 1 11.77 13.63 -3.13
C LYS A 1 10.70 13.02 -4.00
N GLN A 2 9.45 13.02 -3.55
CA GLN A 2 8.30 12.54 -4.31
C GLN A 2 7.61 13.73 -4.99
N LYS A 3 7.41 13.65 -6.32
CA LYS A 3 6.60 14.62 -7.07
C LYS A 3 5.13 14.36 -6.80
N ILE A 4 4.39 15.40 -6.51
CA ILE A 4 2.94 15.39 -6.31
C ILE A 4 2.29 16.16 -7.44
N GLU A 5 1.31 15.52 -8.06
CA GLU A 5 0.50 16.09 -9.12
C GLU A 5 -0.97 15.88 -8.77
N ILE A 6 -1.76 16.94 -8.82
CA ILE A 6 -3.20 16.92 -8.49
C ILE A 6 -3.95 17.25 -9.78
N ASN A 7 -4.78 16.32 -10.22
CA ASN A 7 -5.55 16.46 -11.46
C ASN A 7 -7.05 16.44 -11.16
N THR A 8 -7.82 17.07 -12.02
CA THR A 8 -9.28 17.06 -12.02
C THR A 8 -9.80 16.90 -13.43
N SER A 9 -10.94 16.25 -13.59
CA SER A 9 -11.68 16.17 -14.85
C SER A 9 -12.62 17.36 -15.08
N GLN A 10 -12.81 18.20 -14.05
CA GLN A 10 -13.67 19.39 -14.17
C GLN A 10 -12.87 20.56 -14.70
N GLU A 11 -13.44 21.29 -15.66
CA GLU A 11 -12.89 22.52 -16.18
C GLU A 11 -13.29 23.72 -15.33
N ASN A 12 -12.50 24.79 -15.40
CA ASN A 12 -12.78 26.08 -14.72
C ASN A 12 -12.96 25.97 -13.18
N VAL A 13 -12.16 25.12 -12.55
CA VAL A 13 -12.13 24.97 -11.09
C VAL A 13 -10.80 25.40 -10.52
N THR A 14 -10.83 25.84 -9.28
CA THR A 14 -9.66 26.17 -8.48
C THR A 14 -9.41 25.03 -7.50
N ILE A 15 -8.19 24.51 -7.43
CA ILE A 15 -7.83 23.41 -6.53
C ILE A 15 -7.13 23.98 -5.31
N TYR A 16 -7.63 23.62 -4.13
CA TYR A 16 -7.00 23.92 -2.82
C TYR A 16 -6.55 22.61 -2.18
N TYR A 17 -5.41 22.63 -1.50
CA TYR A 17 -4.86 21.43 -0.87
C TYR A 17 -4.16 21.71 0.46
N THR A 18 -4.00 20.63 1.24
CA THR A 18 -3.20 20.55 2.46
C THR A 18 -2.17 19.41 2.34
N THR A 19 -1.15 19.40 3.19
CA THR A 19 -0.10 18.36 3.21
C THR A 19 0.07 17.73 4.59
N ASP A 20 -0.80 18.07 5.54
CA ASP A 20 -0.77 17.69 6.95
C ASP A 20 -1.99 16.86 7.38
N GLY A 21 -2.84 16.47 6.40
CA GLY A 21 -4.06 15.72 6.65
C GLY A 21 -5.26 16.56 7.13
N MET A 22 -5.09 17.87 7.31
CA MET A 22 -6.23 18.74 7.61
C MET A 22 -7.16 18.84 6.39
N GLU A 23 -8.44 19.07 6.64
CA GLU A 23 -9.41 19.28 5.56
C GLU A 23 -9.12 20.59 4.82
N PRO A 24 -8.98 20.55 3.48
CA PRO A 24 -8.73 21.75 2.71
C PRO A 24 -9.96 22.66 2.67
N THR A 25 -9.70 23.95 2.74
CA THR A 25 -10.68 25.02 2.59
C THR A 25 -10.20 26.00 1.52
N ARG A 26 -10.99 27.01 1.17
CA ARG A 26 -10.57 28.08 0.26
C ARG A 26 -9.41 28.93 0.81
N SER A 27 -9.09 28.83 2.08
CA SER A 27 -7.94 29.46 2.72
C SER A 27 -6.68 28.57 2.69
N SER A 28 -6.80 27.34 2.20
CA SER A 28 -5.69 26.42 2.07
C SER A 28 -4.79 26.76 0.87
N LYS A 29 -3.69 26.06 0.71
CA LYS A 29 -2.76 26.31 -0.39
C LYS A 29 -3.43 26.13 -1.74
N LEU A 30 -3.22 27.09 -2.64
CA LEU A 30 -3.67 27.02 -4.02
C LEU A 30 -2.74 26.11 -4.82
N TYR A 31 -3.30 25.14 -5.54
CA TYR A 31 -2.54 24.29 -6.44
C TYR A 31 -2.39 24.98 -7.82
N GLN A 32 -1.17 25.31 -8.19
CA GLN A 32 -0.84 25.95 -9.46
C GLN A 32 0.02 25.08 -10.36
N SER A 33 0.84 24.22 -9.77
CA SER A 33 1.76 23.34 -10.49
C SER A 33 2.19 22.17 -9.58
N PRO A 34 2.73 21.08 -10.16
CA PRO A 34 3.30 19.97 -9.39
C PRO A 34 4.36 20.46 -8.40
N PHE A 35 4.35 19.88 -7.21
CA PHE A 35 5.30 20.19 -6.13
C PHE A 35 5.97 18.93 -5.59
N TYR A 36 6.98 19.10 -4.74
CA TYR A 36 7.75 17.98 -4.19
C TYR A 36 7.60 17.91 -2.67
N ILE A 37 7.46 16.68 -2.18
CA ILE A 37 7.57 16.37 -0.74
C ILE A 37 8.84 15.56 -0.47
N SER A 38 9.38 15.69 0.75
CA SER A 38 10.59 14.98 1.20
C SER A 38 10.39 14.25 2.54
N SER A 39 9.21 14.35 3.11
CA SER A 39 8.79 13.70 4.35
C SER A 39 7.46 12.99 4.14
N THR A 40 7.05 12.15 5.08
CA THR A 40 5.71 11.60 5.16
C THR A 40 4.68 12.75 5.15
N ALA A 41 3.64 12.62 4.34
CA ALA A 41 2.58 13.61 4.21
C ALA A 41 1.25 12.93 3.91
N GLU A 42 0.18 13.46 4.46
CA GLU A 42 -1.19 13.18 4.04
C GLU A 42 -1.71 14.38 3.26
N ILE A 43 -1.92 14.18 1.98
CA ILE A 43 -2.37 15.22 1.06
C ILE A 43 -3.86 15.09 0.89
N LYS A 44 -4.59 16.17 1.16
CA LYS A 44 -6.01 16.31 0.88
C LYS A 44 -6.24 17.47 -0.08
N ALA A 45 -7.20 17.31 -0.99
CA ALA A 45 -7.53 18.36 -1.96
C ALA A 45 -9.02 18.44 -2.23
N ILE A 46 -9.47 19.66 -2.56
CA ILE A 46 -10.80 19.96 -3.09
C ILE A 46 -10.68 20.80 -4.36
N ALA A 47 -11.62 20.62 -5.27
CA ALA A 47 -11.83 21.52 -6.39
C ALA A 47 -13.03 22.42 -6.10
N VAL A 48 -12.93 23.70 -6.41
CA VAL A 48 -13.99 24.70 -6.18
C VAL A 48 -14.33 25.37 -7.50
N ASP A 49 -15.61 25.35 -7.89
CA ASP A 49 -16.09 26.01 -9.11
C ASP A 49 -16.28 27.53 -8.94
N ALA A 50 -16.61 28.22 -10.02
CA ALA A 50 -16.84 29.66 -10.03
C ALA A 50 -18.07 30.09 -9.17
N SER A 51 -19.03 29.18 -8.98
CA SER A 51 -20.21 29.39 -8.14
C SER A 51 -19.91 29.15 -6.66
N GLY A 52 -18.75 28.61 -6.38
CA GLY A 52 -18.31 28.35 -5.03
C GLY A 52 -18.68 26.98 -4.48
N ASN A 53 -19.16 26.05 -5.29
CA ASN A 53 -19.38 24.70 -4.86
C ASN A 53 -18.06 23.94 -4.79
N SER A 54 -17.91 23.09 -3.77
CA SER A 54 -16.73 22.27 -3.57
C SER A 54 -16.99 20.82 -3.96
N SER A 55 -15.99 20.18 -4.53
CA SER A 55 -15.98 18.71 -4.73
C SER A 55 -15.94 17.97 -3.39
N PHE A 56 -16.11 16.65 -3.43
CA PHE A 56 -15.67 15.78 -2.34
C PHE A 56 -14.16 15.94 -2.11
N ILE A 57 -13.73 15.74 -0.86
CA ILE A 57 -12.30 15.72 -0.52
C ILE A 57 -11.68 14.45 -1.10
N THR A 58 -10.67 14.61 -1.93
CA THR A 58 -9.76 13.50 -2.28
C THR A 58 -8.57 13.50 -1.33
N HIS A 59 -8.02 12.30 -1.02
CA HIS A 59 -6.84 12.21 -0.18
C HIS A 59 -5.89 11.12 -0.63
N SER A 60 -4.60 11.31 -0.30
CA SER A 60 -3.54 10.32 -0.51
C SER A 60 -2.50 10.45 0.59
N ILE A 61 -2.03 9.30 1.07
CA ILE A 61 -0.98 9.23 2.09
C ILE A 61 0.32 8.82 1.41
N PHE A 62 1.36 9.62 1.61
CA PHE A 62 2.72 9.35 1.14
C PHE A 62 3.60 9.11 2.36
N LYS A 63 4.19 7.94 2.45
CA LYS A 63 5.12 7.59 3.52
C LYS A 63 6.54 7.66 3.02
N LYS A 64 7.38 8.42 3.72
CA LYS A 64 8.82 8.37 3.50
C LYS A 64 9.35 7.09 4.14
N LEU A 65 9.89 6.20 3.33
CA LEU A 65 10.56 5.01 3.83
C LEU A 65 11.90 5.39 4.46
N GLU A 66 12.19 4.78 5.61
CA GLU A 66 13.47 4.95 6.32
C GLU A 66 14.50 3.90 5.92
N HIS A 67 14.20 3.13 4.90
CA HIS A 67 15.02 2.06 4.38
C HIS A 67 15.09 2.10 2.84
N ASP A 68 16.11 1.47 2.32
CA ASP A 68 16.40 1.29 0.90
C ASP A 68 16.27 -0.17 0.46
N TRP A 69 15.40 -0.92 1.13
CA TRP A 69 15.16 -2.33 0.84
C TRP A 69 14.65 -2.52 -0.59
N GLU A 70 15.10 -3.61 -1.19
CA GLU A 70 14.63 -4.00 -2.51
C GLU A 70 13.82 -5.30 -2.42
N VAL A 71 12.76 -5.38 -3.20
CA VAL A 71 11.92 -6.57 -3.29
C VAL A 71 12.00 -7.14 -4.70
N LYS A 72 12.37 -8.41 -4.78
CA LYS A 72 12.27 -9.20 -6.00
C LYS A 72 11.14 -10.21 -5.85
N LEU A 73 10.15 -10.14 -6.73
CA LEU A 73 9.09 -11.12 -6.83
C LEU A 73 9.52 -12.25 -7.77
N ASN A 74 9.53 -13.48 -7.28
CA ASN A 74 9.78 -14.66 -8.10
C ASN A 74 8.50 -15.15 -8.82
N THR A 75 7.33 -14.70 -8.36
CA THR A 75 6.02 -14.93 -8.99
C THR A 75 5.32 -13.60 -9.21
N PRO A 76 4.69 -13.39 -10.38
CA PRO A 76 3.98 -12.14 -10.65
C PRO A 76 2.66 -12.07 -9.88
N TYR A 77 2.28 -10.89 -9.46
CA TYR A 77 0.93 -10.59 -8.96
C TYR A 77 -0.04 -10.35 -10.13
N MET A 78 -1.33 -10.37 -9.84
CA MET A 78 -2.36 -9.98 -10.81
C MET A 78 -2.30 -8.48 -11.06
N LYS A 79 -2.25 -8.06 -12.33
CA LYS A 79 -2.17 -6.62 -12.70
C LYS A 79 -3.30 -5.76 -12.13
N ALA A 80 -4.48 -6.34 -11.94
CA ALA A 80 -5.62 -5.64 -11.34
C ALA A 80 -5.48 -5.41 -9.83
N TYR A 81 -4.55 -6.12 -9.18
CA TYR A 81 -4.32 -6.08 -7.73
C TYR A 81 -2.82 -6.01 -7.47
N ASP A 82 -2.22 -4.90 -7.88
CA ASP A 82 -0.77 -4.71 -7.82
C ASP A 82 -0.25 -4.26 -6.45
N GLY A 83 -1.12 -3.67 -5.61
CA GLY A 83 -0.79 -3.23 -4.26
C GLY A 83 0.52 -2.43 -4.15
N GLY A 84 0.81 -1.58 -5.14
CA GLY A 84 2.05 -0.78 -5.17
C GLY A 84 3.24 -1.51 -5.79
N GLY A 85 3.01 -2.64 -6.49
CA GLY A 85 4.07 -3.42 -7.11
C GLY A 85 4.97 -4.13 -6.11
N ALA A 86 6.16 -4.53 -6.52
CA ALA A 86 7.08 -5.27 -5.65
C ALA A 86 7.40 -4.48 -4.36
N SER A 87 7.65 -3.18 -4.45
CA SER A 87 7.92 -2.31 -3.30
C SER A 87 6.74 -2.17 -2.35
N GLY A 88 5.50 -2.39 -2.81
CA GLY A 88 4.31 -2.36 -1.97
C GLY A 88 4.32 -3.37 -0.81
N LEU A 89 5.13 -4.43 -0.90
CA LEU A 89 5.30 -5.37 0.22
C LEU A 89 6.08 -4.77 1.41
N VAL A 90 6.80 -3.66 1.21
CA VAL A 90 7.67 -3.06 2.25
C VAL A 90 7.48 -1.55 2.37
N ASP A 91 6.45 -0.98 1.75
CA ASP A 91 6.20 0.47 1.70
C ASP A 91 5.50 1.02 2.97
N GLN A 92 5.18 0.13 3.94
CA GLN A 92 4.44 0.46 5.16
C GLN A 92 3.00 0.95 4.93
N VAL A 93 2.46 0.78 3.72
CA VAL A 93 1.06 1.05 3.44
C VAL A 93 0.27 -0.25 3.59
N HIS A 94 -0.67 -0.28 4.52
CA HIS A 94 -1.44 -1.49 4.80
C HIS A 94 -2.75 -1.50 4.01
N GLY A 95 -3.09 -2.65 3.48
CA GLY A 95 -4.41 -2.89 2.90
C GLY A 95 -5.51 -2.79 3.97
N GLN A 96 -6.68 -2.33 3.56
CA GLN A 96 -7.87 -2.20 4.40
C GLN A 96 -8.77 -3.43 4.25
N ILE A 97 -9.73 -3.57 5.17
CA ILE A 97 -10.72 -4.66 5.11
C ILE A 97 -11.56 -4.63 3.84
N ASN A 98 -11.81 -3.44 3.31
CA ASN A 98 -12.36 -3.27 1.97
C ASN A 98 -11.22 -3.32 0.94
N TRP A 99 -11.00 -4.47 0.34
CA TRP A 99 -9.93 -4.66 -0.64
C TRP A 99 -10.05 -3.76 -1.89
N ARG A 100 -11.24 -3.25 -2.19
CA ARG A 100 -11.48 -2.34 -3.33
C ARG A 100 -10.82 -0.98 -3.13
N MET A 101 -10.41 -0.65 -1.91
CA MET A 101 -9.64 0.57 -1.62
C MET A 101 -8.16 0.46 -2.04
N GLY A 102 -7.73 -0.68 -2.60
CA GLY A 102 -6.36 -0.92 -3.02
C GLY A 102 -5.44 -1.39 -1.89
N ASN A 103 -4.11 -1.31 -2.13
CA ASN A 103 -3.03 -1.68 -1.21
C ASN A 103 -2.96 -3.17 -0.86
N TRP A 104 -3.57 -4.03 -1.69
CA TRP A 104 -3.43 -5.47 -1.63
C TRP A 104 -2.82 -6.01 -2.91
N GLN A 105 -1.87 -6.92 -2.78
CA GLN A 105 -1.41 -7.72 -3.90
C GLN A 105 -2.22 -9.01 -3.99
N GLY A 106 -2.75 -9.29 -5.19
CA GLY A 106 -3.50 -10.49 -5.46
C GLY A 106 -2.69 -11.52 -6.25
N TYR A 107 -2.76 -12.78 -5.83
CA TYR A 107 -2.13 -13.92 -6.49
C TYR A 107 -3.19 -14.97 -6.81
N GLN A 108 -3.31 -15.36 -8.07
CA GLN A 108 -4.29 -16.34 -8.52
C GLN A 108 -3.59 -17.57 -9.07
N ASN A 109 -3.94 -18.74 -8.53
CA ASN A 109 -3.36 -20.04 -8.92
C ASN A 109 -1.84 -20.15 -8.78
N GLN A 110 -1.25 -19.30 -7.95
CA GLN A 110 0.19 -19.30 -7.68
C GLN A 110 0.48 -18.79 -6.27
N LYS A 111 1.61 -19.16 -5.72
CA LYS A 111 2.07 -18.68 -4.41
C LYS A 111 2.66 -17.26 -4.52
N LEU A 112 2.59 -16.49 -3.46
CA LEU A 112 3.52 -15.39 -3.27
C LEU A 112 4.91 -15.97 -2.99
N ASP A 113 5.90 -15.54 -3.76
CA ASP A 113 7.31 -15.87 -3.54
C ASP A 113 8.13 -14.59 -3.74
N ALA A 114 8.61 -14.03 -2.65
CA ALA A 114 9.27 -12.73 -2.62
C ALA A 114 10.59 -12.81 -1.84
N LEU A 115 11.61 -12.18 -2.38
CA LEU A 115 12.89 -11.95 -1.72
C LEU A 115 12.98 -10.47 -1.34
N VAL A 116 13.22 -10.19 -0.07
CA VAL A 116 13.48 -8.83 0.44
C VAL A 116 14.95 -8.70 0.76
N ASP A 117 15.66 -7.88 0.01
CA ASP A 117 17.06 -7.51 0.28
C ASP A 117 17.11 -6.29 1.21
N LEU A 118 17.59 -6.48 2.41
CA LEU A 118 17.73 -5.43 3.42
C LEU A 118 18.98 -4.55 3.20
N LYS A 119 19.78 -4.80 2.14
CA LYS A 119 21.03 -4.10 1.76
C LYS A 119 22.18 -4.26 2.73
N LYS A 120 21.92 -4.60 3.96
CA LYS A 120 22.94 -4.83 5.00
C LYS A 120 22.47 -5.89 5.98
N ALA A 121 23.41 -6.58 6.60
CA ALA A 121 23.09 -7.52 7.67
C ALA A 121 22.38 -6.77 8.82
N THR A 122 21.13 -7.13 9.05
CA THR A 122 20.24 -6.47 10.00
C THR A 122 19.67 -7.50 10.97
N ARG A 123 19.66 -7.17 12.27
CA ARG A 123 18.97 -7.99 13.25
C ARG A 123 17.47 -7.78 13.10
N ILE A 124 16.74 -8.86 12.74
CA ILE A 124 15.30 -8.86 12.64
C ILE A 124 14.75 -9.42 13.96
N SER A 125 13.88 -8.66 14.62
CA SER A 125 13.16 -9.09 15.82
C SER A 125 11.72 -9.46 15.56
N ARG A 126 11.13 -8.97 14.47
CA ARG A 126 9.73 -9.20 14.10
C ARG A 126 9.54 -9.07 12.60
N ILE A 127 8.69 -9.92 12.05
CA ILE A 127 8.18 -9.83 10.68
C ILE A 127 6.65 -9.86 10.78
N ASN A 128 5.99 -8.85 10.24
CA ASN A 128 4.53 -8.78 10.16
C ASN A 128 4.13 -8.92 8.69
N ILE A 129 3.25 -9.86 8.40
CA ILE A 129 2.69 -10.06 7.06
C ILE A 129 1.17 -10.10 7.22
N SER A 130 0.47 -9.28 6.45
CA SER A 130 -0.99 -9.21 6.52
C SER A 130 -1.62 -9.97 5.36
N PHE A 131 -2.66 -10.75 5.65
CA PHE A 131 -3.47 -11.46 4.67
C PHE A 131 -4.94 -11.09 4.87
N LEU A 132 -5.68 -10.97 3.77
CA LEU A 132 -7.10 -10.68 3.76
C LEU A 132 -7.90 -11.93 3.39
N GLN A 133 -8.99 -12.17 4.08
CA GLN A 133 -10.06 -13.08 3.66
C GLN A 133 -11.34 -12.30 3.39
N ASP A 134 -11.92 -12.53 2.22
CA ASP A 134 -13.28 -12.18 1.81
C ASP A 134 -13.76 -13.26 0.85
N THR A 135 -14.21 -14.39 1.39
CA THR A 135 -14.54 -15.59 0.60
C THR A 135 -15.68 -15.35 -0.37
N ARG A 136 -16.59 -14.42 -0.08
CA ARG A 136 -17.67 -14.00 -0.99
C ARG A 136 -17.13 -13.33 -2.25
N SER A 137 -15.96 -12.75 -2.17
CA SER A 137 -15.23 -12.13 -3.28
C SER A 137 -14.09 -13.01 -3.82
N TRP A 138 -14.05 -14.29 -3.44
CA TRP A 138 -12.99 -15.25 -3.81
C TRP A 138 -11.59 -14.85 -3.34
N VAL A 139 -11.50 -14.05 -2.30
CA VAL A 139 -10.24 -13.71 -1.61
C VAL A 139 -10.08 -14.66 -0.43
N VAL A 140 -9.05 -15.47 -0.45
CA VAL A 140 -8.84 -16.51 0.57
C VAL A 140 -7.45 -16.41 1.18
N MET A 141 -7.34 -16.87 2.43
CA MET A 141 -6.05 -16.97 3.12
C MET A 141 -5.11 -17.96 2.40
N PRO A 142 -3.79 -17.79 2.50
CA PRO A 142 -2.85 -18.79 2.03
C PRO A 142 -3.00 -20.09 2.84
N LYS A 143 -2.68 -21.24 2.21
CA LYS A 143 -2.66 -22.53 2.91
C LYS A 143 -1.55 -22.64 3.93
N SER A 144 -0.42 -22.01 3.64
CA SER A 144 0.73 -21.94 4.54
C SER A 144 1.57 -20.70 4.23
N VAL A 145 2.31 -20.24 5.21
CA VAL A 145 3.32 -19.19 5.09
C VAL A 145 4.62 -19.72 5.67
N ALA A 146 5.70 -19.59 4.92
CA ALA A 146 7.04 -19.87 5.41
C ALA A 146 7.90 -18.62 5.27
N VAL A 147 8.79 -18.40 6.25
CA VAL A 147 9.76 -17.32 6.22
C VAL A 147 11.16 -17.92 6.36
N GLU A 148 12.02 -17.52 5.46
CA GLU A 148 13.41 -17.93 5.43
C GLU A 148 14.33 -16.70 5.51
N THR A 149 15.50 -16.85 6.09
CA THR A 149 16.51 -15.79 6.16
C THR A 149 17.83 -16.27 5.61
N SER A 150 18.58 -15.33 5.05
CA SER A 150 19.95 -15.56 4.55
C SER A 150 20.83 -14.39 4.91
N LYS A 151 22.14 -14.66 5.13
CA LYS A 151 23.16 -13.64 5.32
C LYS A 151 23.88 -13.26 4.02
N ASP A 152 23.83 -14.12 3.02
CA ASP A 152 24.58 -14.02 1.77
C ASP A 152 23.70 -14.01 0.51
N GLY A 153 22.38 -14.14 0.69
CA GLY A 153 21.42 -14.26 -0.40
C GLY A 153 21.50 -15.57 -1.21
N LYS A 154 22.26 -16.56 -0.74
CA LYS A 154 22.46 -17.84 -1.42
C LYS A 154 21.95 -19.03 -0.60
N VAL A 155 22.29 -19.06 0.66
CA VAL A 155 21.87 -20.11 1.59
C VAL A 155 20.78 -19.56 2.49
N PHE A 156 19.59 -20.15 2.41
CA PHE A 156 18.41 -19.75 3.18
C PHE A 156 18.11 -20.76 4.27
N HIS A 157 17.74 -20.26 5.44
CA HIS A 157 17.34 -21.06 6.59
C HIS A 157 15.90 -20.69 6.97
N LYS A 158 15.03 -21.69 7.00
CA LYS A 158 13.66 -21.51 7.46
C LYS A 158 13.65 -21.14 8.94
N ILE A 159 13.02 -20.02 9.28
CA ILE A 159 12.88 -19.53 10.65
C ILE A 159 11.43 -19.58 11.14
N TYR A 160 10.48 -19.70 10.23
CA TYR A 160 9.06 -19.73 10.55
C TYR A 160 8.30 -20.52 9.48
N GLU A 161 7.29 -21.26 9.92
CA GLU A 161 6.27 -21.86 9.06
C GLU A 161 4.96 -21.97 9.85
N ASP A 162 3.86 -21.59 9.23
CA ASP A 162 2.52 -21.75 9.79
C ASP A 162 1.55 -22.15 8.67
N SER A 163 0.62 -23.03 8.99
CA SER A 163 -0.47 -23.46 8.11
C SER A 163 -1.83 -23.35 8.78
N ASN A 164 -1.90 -22.71 9.95
CA ASN A 164 -3.11 -22.63 10.76
C ASN A 164 -3.83 -21.29 10.52
N PHE A 165 -4.39 -21.15 9.33
CA PHE A 165 -5.14 -19.97 8.92
C PHE A 165 -6.65 -20.15 9.12
N VAL A 166 -7.38 -19.07 8.81
CA VAL A 166 -8.84 -19.03 8.87
C VAL A 166 -9.45 -20.02 7.89
N ASP A 167 -10.47 -20.76 8.34
CA ASP A 167 -11.19 -21.71 7.47
C ASP A 167 -11.83 -20.95 6.30
N ILE A 168 -11.74 -21.50 5.10
CA ILE A 168 -12.38 -20.96 3.91
C ILE A 168 -13.91 -20.88 4.03
N LYS A 169 -14.50 -21.69 4.91
CA LYS A 169 -15.93 -21.68 5.22
C LYS A 169 -16.35 -20.51 6.11
N ASP A 170 -15.40 -19.86 6.77
CA ASP A 170 -15.66 -18.63 7.51
C ASP A 170 -15.92 -17.52 6.50
N LEU A 171 -17.15 -16.99 6.53
CA LEU A 171 -17.61 -15.97 5.59
C LEU A 171 -17.35 -14.55 6.06
N ASP A 172 -16.78 -14.37 7.24
CA ASP A 172 -16.45 -13.06 7.77
C ASP A 172 -15.27 -12.46 7.01
N VAL A 173 -15.38 -11.18 6.69
CA VAL A 173 -14.27 -10.44 6.08
C VAL A 173 -13.28 -10.09 7.18
N GLN A 174 -12.04 -10.54 7.06
CA GLN A 174 -11.07 -10.37 8.12
C GLN A 174 -9.63 -10.26 7.61
N ILE A 175 -8.81 -9.58 8.40
CA ILE A 175 -7.37 -9.47 8.18
C ILE A 175 -6.65 -10.24 9.28
N LYS A 176 -5.78 -11.18 8.90
CA LYS A 176 -4.85 -11.86 9.79
C LYS A 176 -3.44 -11.26 9.59
N LYS A 177 -2.75 -11.05 10.71
CA LYS A 177 -1.36 -10.54 10.74
C LYS A 177 -0.45 -11.56 11.42
#